data_0793831600d7317eb5d459e8ae72fe40
#
_entry.id   0793831600d7317eb5d459e8ae72fe40
#
_cell.length_a   1.000
_cell.length_b   1.000
_cell.length_c   1.000
_cell.angle_alpha   90.00
_cell.angle_beta   90.00
_cell.angle_gamma   90.00
#
_symmetry.space_group_name_H-M   'P 1'
#
loop_
_entity.id
_entity.type
_entity.pdbx_description
1 polymer ?
#
loop_
_entity_poly.entity_id
_entity_poly.type
_entity_poly.pdbx_seq_one_letter_code
_entity_poly.pdbx_strand_id
1 'polypeptide(L)'
;MTLRIAINGFGRIGRNVLRALYTHGYRQDLQVVAINDLGDSAMNAHLLKYDSVHGHFDTQVEADHESLTVNGDRIAVSAIRNPAELPWKALAIDVVFECTGLFTERAKAAAHLAAGAGKVIISAPAKGADATVVYGVNHDVLRASHQIISNASCTTNCLAPVAQVLHREFGIEQGLMTTIHAYTNDQVLTDVCHADPYRARSATQSMIPSKTGAAEAVGLVLPELAGKLTGMAVRVPVINVSLVDLTVNLQRETTTEEVNQLFLEASRHSRVLGYNALPLVSCDFNHNPLSSIFDANHTRANGRMLKVLAWYDNEWAFSNRMLDNCLALFSAK
;
A
#
# COMPACT_ATOMS: atom_id res chain seq x y z
N MET A 1 7.54 20.19 -14.71
CA MET A 1 6.52 19.65 -15.66
C MET A 1 5.68 18.67 -14.86
N THR A 2 4.38 18.87 -14.82
CA THR A 2 3.47 18.01 -14.04
C THR A 2 3.33 16.65 -14.73
N LEU A 3 3.52 15.55 -14.00
CA LEU A 3 3.41 14.19 -14.53
C LEU A 3 1.95 13.80 -14.74
N ARG A 4 1.65 13.23 -15.89
CA ARG A 4 0.31 12.80 -16.31
C ARG A 4 0.07 11.34 -15.91
N ILE A 5 -0.86 11.13 -15.00
CA ILE A 5 -1.16 9.82 -14.41
C ILE A 5 -2.45 9.27 -15.02
N ALA A 6 -2.45 7.97 -15.33
CA ALA A 6 -3.67 7.19 -15.49
C ALA A 6 -3.82 6.19 -14.35
N ILE A 7 -5.05 5.97 -13.89
CA ILE A 7 -5.38 4.94 -12.90
C ILE A 7 -6.16 3.83 -13.60
N ASN A 8 -5.60 2.62 -13.63
CA ASN A 8 -6.28 1.42 -14.11
C ASN A 8 -6.83 0.63 -12.91
N GLY A 9 -8.14 0.56 -12.80
CA GLY A 9 -8.86 0.06 -11.62
C GLY A 9 -9.16 1.16 -10.60
N PHE A 10 -10.40 1.63 -10.58
CA PHE A 10 -10.87 2.68 -9.68
C PHE A 10 -11.61 2.12 -8.45
N GLY A 11 -11.06 1.01 -7.91
CA GLY A 11 -11.49 0.38 -6.66
C GLY A 11 -11.03 1.16 -5.43
N ARG A 12 -10.88 0.48 -4.29
CA ARG A 12 -10.46 1.10 -3.01
C ARG A 12 -9.17 1.91 -3.18
N ILE A 13 -8.11 1.28 -3.70
CA ILE A 13 -6.78 1.92 -3.82
C ILE A 13 -6.80 3.04 -4.86
N GLY A 14 -7.36 2.81 -6.05
CA GLY A 14 -7.40 3.84 -7.10
C GLY A 14 -8.13 5.11 -6.64
N ARG A 15 -9.28 4.98 -5.93
CA ARG A 15 -9.99 6.13 -5.38
C ARG A 15 -9.20 6.83 -4.26
N ASN A 16 -8.57 6.07 -3.37
CA ASN A 16 -7.78 6.65 -2.28
C ASN A 16 -6.50 7.34 -2.79
N VAL A 17 -5.88 6.83 -3.85
CA VAL A 17 -4.77 7.54 -4.53
C VAL A 17 -5.25 8.90 -5.05
N LEU A 18 -6.40 8.94 -5.73
CA LEU A 18 -6.94 10.21 -6.21
C LEU A 18 -7.27 11.17 -5.05
N ARG A 19 -7.93 10.69 -4.00
CA ARG A 19 -8.22 11.50 -2.80
C ARG A 19 -6.92 12.04 -2.16
N ALA A 20 -5.92 11.20 -1.96
CA ALA A 20 -4.64 11.58 -1.37
C ALA A 20 -3.91 12.65 -2.22
N LEU A 21 -3.99 12.54 -3.54
CA LEU A 21 -3.42 13.53 -4.46
C LEU A 21 -4.00 14.92 -4.24
N TYR A 22 -5.31 15.03 -4.03
CA TYR A 22 -5.96 16.31 -3.76
C TYR A 22 -5.78 16.80 -2.31
N THR A 23 -5.62 15.89 -1.36
CA THR A 23 -5.54 16.23 0.08
C THR A 23 -4.13 16.64 0.51
N HIS A 24 -3.08 16.00 -0.03
CA HIS A 24 -1.70 16.12 0.50
C HIS A 24 -0.74 16.92 -0.39
N GLY A 25 -1.28 17.77 -1.28
CA GLY A 25 -0.46 18.74 -2.02
C GLY A 25 0.30 18.19 -3.21
N TYR A 26 0.05 16.94 -3.64
CA TYR A 26 0.72 16.33 -4.80
C TYR A 26 0.36 16.97 -6.15
N ARG A 27 -0.72 17.77 -6.23
CA ARG A 27 -1.20 18.40 -7.47
C ARG A 27 -0.20 19.34 -8.15
N GLN A 28 0.81 19.79 -7.45
CA GLN A 28 1.89 20.62 -8.03
C GLN A 28 2.74 19.80 -9.03
N ASP A 29 2.93 18.53 -8.75
CA ASP A 29 3.84 17.64 -9.46
C ASP A 29 3.10 16.54 -10.26
N LEU A 30 1.89 16.16 -9.82
CA LEU A 30 1.13 15.03 -10.33
C LEU A 30 -0.28 15.45 -10.75
N GLN A 31 -0.75 14.96 -11.90
CA GLN A 31 -2.12 15.16 -12.38
C GLN A 31 -2.72 13.85 -12.87
N VAL A 32 -3.83 13.41 -12.28
CA VAL A 32 -4.63 12.31 -12.84
C VAL A 32 -5.42 12.86 -14.03
N VAL A 33 -5.22 12.29 -15.20
CA VAL A 33 -5.86 12.71 -16.44
C VAL A 33 -6.76 11.64 -17.05
N ALA A 34 -6.63 10.40 -16.60
CA ALA A 34 -7.45 9.28 -17.06
C ALA A 34 -7.71 8.26 -15.97
N ILE A 35 -8.87 7.64 -16.01
CA ILE A 35 -9.26 6.49 -15.21
C ILE A 35 -9.82 5.43 -16.15
N ASN A 36 -9.42 4.18 -15.97
CA ASN A 36 -10.07 3.05 -16.60
C ASN A 36 -10.69 2.14 -15.52
N ASP A 37 -11.99 1.98 -15.56
CA ASP A 37 -12.74 1.10 -14.65
C ASP A 37 -13.99 0.58 -15.37
N LEU A 38 -14.41 -0.65 -15.03
CA LEU A 38 -15.56 -1.27 -15.69
C LEU A 38 -16.92 -0.76 -15.18
N GLY A 39 -16.92 0.00 -14.09
CA GLY A 39 -18.09 0.75 -13.61
C GLY A 39 -18.31 2.02 -14.43
N ASP A 40 -19.56 2.52 -14.44
CA ASP A 40 -19.87 3.79 -15.09
C ASP A 40 -19.30 5.00 -14.32
N SER A 41 -19.19 6.12 -14.99
CA SER A 41 -18.62 7.35 -14.43
C SER A 41 -19.46 7.92 -13.28
N ALA A 42 -20.78 7.80 -13.33
CA ALA A 42 -21.66 8.28 -12.27
C ALA A 42 -21.47 7.51 -10.96
N MET A 43 -21.39 6.17 -11.04
CA MET A 43 -21.09 5.32 -9.89
C MET A 43 -19.68 5.58 -9.36
N ASN A 44 -18.70 5.74 -10.24
CA ASN A 44 -17.32 6.07 -9.84
C ASN A 44 -17.24 7.42 -9.12
N ALA A 45 -17.97 8.43 -9.59
CA ALA A 45 -18.08 9.73 -8.91
C ALA A 45 -18.76 9.61 -7.54
N HIS A 46 -19.85 8.83 -7.46
CA HIS A 46 -20.55 8.58 -6.21
C HIS A 46 -19.63 7.93 -5.17
N LEU A 47 -18.94 6.85 -5.55
CA LEU A 47 -18.03 6.13 -4.65
C LEU A 47 -16.73 6.90 -4.34
N LEU A 48 -16.33 7.85 -5.20
CA LEU A 48 -15.25 8.78 -4.89
C LEU A 48 -15.68 9.79 -3.82
N LYS A 49 -16.92 10.30 -3.93
CA LYS A 49 -17.45 11.32 -3.04
C LYS A 49 -17.82 10.76 -1.66
N TYR A 50 -18.44 9.58 -1.63
CA TYR A 50 -18.93 8.95 -0.40
C TYR A 50 -18.21 7.64 -0.14
N ASP A 51 -17.51 7.55 0.98
CA ASP A 51 -16.73 6.38 1.34
C ASP A 51 -17.06 5.94 2.77
N SER A 52 -17.38 4.64 2.94
CA SER A 52 -17.77 4.09 4.24
C SER A 52 -16.61 4.05 5.25
N VAL A 53 -15.37 4.13 4.78
CA VAL A 53 -14.15 4.07 5.60
C VAL A 53 -13.58 5.48 5.83
N HIS A 54 -13.39 6.22 4.73
CA HIS A 54 -12.70 7.52 4.72
C HIS A 54 -13.66 8.72 4.70
N GLY A 55 -14.98 8.46 4.79
CA GLY A 55 -15.99 9.52 4.87
C GLY A 55 -16.21 10.30 3.57
N HIS A 56 -16.82 11.43 3.72
CA HIS A 56 -17.09 12.36 2.60
C HIS A 56 -15.78 12.96 2.08
N PHE A 57 -15.66 13.06 0.75
CA PHE A 57 -14.55 13.75 0.11
C PHE A 57 -14.94 15.23 -0.10
N ASP A 58 -14.30 16.15 0.63
CA ASP A 58 -14.63 17.59 0.66
C ASP A 58 -14.18 18.34 -0.62
N THR A 59 -14.13 17.62 -1.74
CA THR A 59 -13.75 18.16 -3.04
C THR A 59 -14.94 18.06 -3.97
N GLN A 60 -15.17 19.07 -4.81
CA GLN A 60 -16.23 19.04 -5.82
C GLN A 60 -15.96 17.89 -6.80
N VAL A 61 -16.96 17.01 -6.96
CA VAL A 61 -16.91 15.86 -7.88
C VAL A 61 -18.18 15.88 -8.73
N GLU A 62 -18.01 15.94 -10.04
CA GLU A 62 -19.06 15.85 -11.05
C GLU A 62 -18.72 14.75 -12.05
N ALA A 63 -19.72 14.22 -12.74
CA ALA A 63 -19.54 13.20 -13.77
C ALA A 63 -20.39 13.49 -15.00
N ASP A 64 -19.85 13.23 -16.16
CA ASP A 64 -20.58 13.02 -17.41
C ASP A 64 -20.36 11.57 -17.90
N HIS A 65 -20.82 11.23 -19.11
CA HIS A 65 -20.72 9.86 -19.62
C HIS A 65 -19.28 9.37 -19.83
N GLU A 66 -18.34 10.29 -20.06
CA GLU A 66 -16.97 9.97 -20.49
C GLU A 66 -15.91 10.58 -19.56
N SER A 67 -16.31 11.27 -18.50
CA SER A 67 -15.36 11.92 -17.61
C SER A 67 -15.86 12.10 -16.17
N LEU A 68 -14.89 12.27 -15.28
CA LEU A 68 -15.07 12.88 -13.95
C LEU A 68 -14.43 14.27 -13.98
N THR A 69 -15.09 15.24 -13.32
CA THR A 69 -14.49 16.54 -13.00
C THR A 69 -14.29 16.62 -11.51
N VAL A 70 -13.04 16.75 -11.07
CA VAL A 70 -12.66 16.82 -9.66
C VAL A 70 -11.94 18.14 -9.40
N ASN A 71 -12.55 19.01 -8.58
CA ASN A 71 -12.03 20.35 -8.33
C ASN A 71 -11.68 21.15 -9.62
N GLY A 72 -12.50 21.01 -10.65
CA GLY A 72 -12.29 21.63 -11.97
C GLY A 72 -11.36 20.87 -12.92
N ASP A 73 -10.62 19.86 -12.46
CA ASP A 73 -9.77 19.03 -13.31
C ASP A 73 -10.62 17.96 -14.00
N ARG A 74 -10.62 17.96 -15.34
CA ARG A 74 -11.31 16.94 -16.12
C ARG A 74 -10.46 15.68 -16.29
N ILE A 75 -11.00 14.52 -15.92
CA ILE A 75 -10.39 13.21 -15.95
C ILE A 75 -11.19 12.33 -16.91
N ALA A 76 -10.58 11.87 -18.01
CA ALA A 76 -11.24 10.97 -18.95
C ALA A 76 -11.53 9.61 -18.28
N VAL A 77 -12.71 9.04 -18.53
CA VAL A 77 -13.10 7.71 -18.03
C VAL A 77 -13.28 6.76 -19.19
N SER A 78 -12.72 5.56 -19.08
CA SER A 78 -12.87 4.45 -20.02
C SER A 78 -13.26 3.16 -19.30
N ALA A 79 -13.86 2.20 -20.02
CA ALA A 79 -14.29 0.90 -19.51
C ALA A 79 -13.74 -0.23 -20.39
N ILE A 80 -12.42 -0.27 -20.57
CA ILE A 80 -11.72 -1.19 -21.47
C ILE A 80 -11.06 -2.29 -20.67
N ARG A 81 -11.34 -3.56 -21.00
CA ARG A 81 -10.80 -4.73 -20.26
C ARG A 81 -9.35 -5.03 -20.59
N ASN A 82 -8.96 -4.85 -21.85
CA ASN A 82 -7.62 -5.16 -22.32
C ASN A 82 -6.71 -3.92 -22.20
N PRO A 83 -5.69 -3.91 -21.33
CA PRO A 83 -4.82 -2.75 -21.13
C PRO A 83 -4.08 -2.30 -22.40
N ALA A 84 -3.85 -3.20 -23.35
CA ALA A 84 -3.17 -2.86 -24.61
C ALA A 84 -4.00 -1.95 -25.54
N GLU A 85 -5.32 -1.86 -25.32
CA GLU A 85 -6.26 -1.06 -26.11
C GLU A 85 -6.53 0.32 -25.49
N LEU A 86 -5.95 0.59 -24.32
CA LEU A 86 -6.16 1.84 -23.60
C LEU A 86 -5.47 3.02 -24.31
N PRO A 87 -6.06 4.22 -24.29
CA PRO A 87 -5.60 5.35 -25.10
C PRO A 87 -4.40 6.10 -24.49
N TRP A 88 -3.48 5.40 -23.83
CA TRP A 88 -2.39 6.02 -23.06
C TRP A 88 -1.49 6.89 -23.91
N LYS A 89 -1.18 6.47 -25.13
CA LYS A 89 -0.39 7.27 -26.08
C LYS A 89 -1.10 8.57 -26.46
N ALA A 90 -2.39 8.50 -26.79
CA ALA A 90 -3.17 9.68 -27.19
C ALA A 90 -3.33 10.68 -26.04
N LEU A 91 -3.39 10.19 -24.79
CA LEU A 91 -3.51 10.98 -23.58
C LEU A 91 -2.14 11.41 -23.01
N ALA A 92 -1.03 11.04 -23.67
CA ALA A 92 0.33 11.33 -23.25
C ALA A 92 0.56 10.95 -21.76
N ILE A 93 0.27 9.68 -21.40
CA ILE A 93 0.39 9.19 -20.03
C ILE A 93 1.86 8.92 -19.68
N ASP A 94 2.38 9.63 -18.68
CA ASP A 94 3.73 9.40 -18.18
C ASP A 94 3.80 8.13 -17.33
N VAL A 95 2.76 7.88 -16.50
CA VAL A 95 2.72 6.71 -15.62
C VAL A 95 1.30 6.18 -15.41
N VAL A 96 1.18 4.86 -15.44
CA VAL A 96 -0.05 4.15 -15.06
C VAL A 96 0.09 3.63 -13.63
N PHE A 97 -0.89 3.92 -12.78
CA PHE A 97 -1.10 3.22 -11.52
C PHE A 97 -2.01 2.02 -11.77
N GLU A 98 -1.43 0.82 -11.73
CA GLU A 98 -2.14 -0.43 -11.92
C GLU A 98 -2.75 -0.86 -10.57
N CYS A 99 -4.05 -0.59 -10.42
CA CYS A 99 -4.79 -0.78 -9.18
C CYS A 99 -5.90 -1.84 -9.28
N THR A 100 -5.93 -2.65 -10.35
CA THR A 100 -6.94 -3.70 -10.52
C THR A 100 -6.67 -4.95 -9.69
N GLY A 101 -5.42 -5.21 -9.32
CA GLY A 101 -4.97 -6.46 -8.71
C GLY A 101 -4.85 -7.63 -9.71
N LEU A 102 -5.13 -7.42 -11.01
CA LEU A 102 -5.12 -8.47 -12.03
C LEU A 102 -3.79 -8.56 -12.78
N PHE A 103 -3.10 -7.45 -12.99
CA PHE A 103 -1.87 -7.35 -13.79
C PHE A 103 -0.64 -7.24 -12.89
N THR A 104 -0.47 -8.22 -12.00
CA THR A 104 0.60 -8.26 -10.97
C THR A 104 1.88 -8.96 -11.43
N GLU A 105 1.98 -9.29 -12.72
CA GLU A 105 3.18 -9.81 -13.34
C GLU A 105 3.72 -8.79 -14.34
N ARG A 106 5.06 -8.61 -14.40
CA ARG A 106 5.71 -7.70 -15.34
C ARG A 106 5.21 -7.89 -16.79
N ALA A 107 5.12 -9.15 -17.21
CA ALA A 107 4.68 -9.47 -18.56
C ALA A 107 3.25 -8.99 -18.88
N LYS A 108 2.36 -9.07 -17.88
CA LYS A 108 0.97 -8.61 -18.02
C LYS A 108 0.88 -7.07 -17.94
N ALA A 109 1.60 -6.47 -16.97
CA ALA A 109 1.62 -5.01 -16.81
C ALA A 109 2.28 -4.28 -17.98
N ALA A 110 3.17 -4.95 -18.73
CA ALA A 110 3.79 -4.40 -19.95
C ALA A 110 2.79 -4.03 -21.05
N ALA A 111 1.55 -4.53 -21.00
CA ALA A 111 0.48 -4.13 -21.90
C ALA A 111 0.20 -2.61 -21.82
N HIS A 112 0.37 -1.99 -20.65
CA HIS A 112 0.26 -0.54 -20.51
C HIS A 112 1.37 0.23 -21.24
N LEU A 113 2.60 -0.30 -21.24
CA LEU A 113 3.71 0.27 -22.01
C LEU A 113 3.44 0.14 -23.52
N ALA A 114 2.91 -1.01 -23.95
CA ALA A 114 2.51 -1.23 -25.35
C ALA A 114 1.39 -0.25 -25.79
N ALA A 115 0.50 0.12 -24.87
CA ALA A 115 -0.54 1.13 -25.09
C ALA A 115 0.01 2.57 -25.12
N GLY A 116 1.30 2.77 -24.79
CA GLY A 116 1.99 4.05 -24.87
C GLY A 116 2.20 4.78 -23.56
N ALA A 117 2.00 4.14 -22.42
CA ALA A 117 2.42 4.69 -21.12
C ALA A 117 3.95 4.68 -20.99
N GLY A 118 4.51 5.70 -20.34
CA GLY A 118 5.95 5.77 -20.08
C GLY A 118 6.42 4.76 -19.03
N LYS A 119 5.68 4.64 -17.93
CA LYS A 119 6.01 3.77 -16.78
C LYS A 119 4.75 3.17 -16.17
N VAL A 120 4.92 2.13 -15.33
CA VAL A 120 3.82 1.48 -14.57
C VAL A 120 4.23 1.29 -13.12
N ILE A 121 3.34 1.64 -12.19
CA ILE A 121 3.48 1.33 -10.76
C ILE A 121 2.34 0.40 -10.36
N ILE A 122 2.68 -0.81 -9.93
CA ILE A 122 1.70 -1.84 -9.55
C ILE A 122 1.39 -1.70 -8.06
N SER A 123 0.11 -1.57 -7.71
CA SER A 123 -0.39 -1.44 -6.33
C SER A 123 -0.49 -2.78 -5.59
N ALA A 124 0.39 -3.71 -5.87
CA ALA A 124 0.44 -5.04 -5.28
C ALA A 124 1.86 -5.61 -5.38
N PRO A 125 2.20 -6.67 -4.63
CA PRO A 125 3.39 -7.46 -4.89
C PRO A 125 3.38 -7.95 -6.34
N ALA A 126 4.49 -7.78 -7.05
CA ALA A 126 4.55 -8.09 -8.48
C ALA A 126 5.71 -9.01 -8.83
N LYS A 127 5.43 -10.02 -9.67
CA LYS A 127 6.44 -10.95 -10.15
C LYS A 127 7.20 -10.34 -11.33
N GLY A 128 8.54 -10.29 -11.22
CA GLY A 128 9.44 -9.86 -12.28
C GLY A 128 9.42 -8.35 -12.55
N ALA A 129 8.89 -7.52 -11.65
CA ALA A 129 9.02 -6.08 -11.71
C ALA A 129 10.50 -5.65 -11.68
N ASP A 130 10.83 -4.50 -12.26
CA ASP A 130 12.21 -3.97 -12.27
C ASP A 130 12.71 -3.66 -10.87
N ALA A 131 11.80 -3.26 -9.96
CA ALA A 131 12.06 -3.12 -8.54
C ALA A 131 10.77 -3.32 -7.73
N THR A 132 10.90 -3.88 -6.51
CA THR A 132 9.89 -3.82 -5.46
C THR A 132 10.33 -2.76 -4.45
N VAL A 133 9.49 -1.77 -4.22
CA VAL A 133 9.86 -0.57 -3.48
C VAL A 133 8.94 -0.33 -2.30
N VAL A 134 9.56 -0.11 -1.15
CA VAL A 134 8.93 0.45 0.05
C VAL A 134 9.55 1.83 0.27
N TYR A 135 8.76 2.87 0.04
CA TYR A 135 9.21 4.25 0.20
C TYR A 135 9.68 4.49 1.64
N GLY A 136 10.81 5.19 1.78
CA GLY A 136 11.44 5.43 3.08
C GLY A 136 12.36 4.30 3.56
N VAL A 137 12.38 3.15 2.85
CA VAL A 137 13.25 2.00 3.16
C VAL A 137 14.28 1.78 2.05
N ASN A 138 13.83 1.54 0.81
CA ASN A 138 14.72 1.24 -0.32
C ASN A 138 14.39 2.01 -1.61
N HIS A 139 13.71 3.15 -1.53
CA HIS A 139 13.36 3.93 -2.72
C HIS A 139 14.57 4.49 -3.49
N ASP A 140 15.74 4.49 -2.88
CA ASP A 140 17.02 4.82 -3.47
C ASP A 140 17.54 3.79 -4.50
N VAL A 141 16.96 2.57 -4.52
CA VAL A 141 17.28 1.58 -5.57
C VAL A 141 16.69 1.94 -6.93
N LEU A 142 15.75 2.89 -6.98
CA LEU A 142 15.10 3.32 -8.21
C LEU A 142 16.11 3.88 -9.21
N ARG A 143 15.85 3.62 -10.51
CA ARG A 143 16.65 4.09 -11.66
C ARG A 143 15.73 4.71 -12.69
N ALA A 144 16.21 5.68 -13.45
CA ALA A 144 15.48 6.26 -14.57
C ALA A 144 15.06 5.21 -15.61
N SER A 145 15.84 4.14 -15.76
CA SER A 145 15.58 3.02 -16.68
C SER A 145 14.47 2.07 -16.22
N HIS A 146 14.04 2.10 -14.94
CA HIS A 146 12.95 1.25 -14.48
C HIS A 146 11.63 1.70 -15.08
N GLN A 147 10.93 0.76 -15.70
CA GLN A 147 9.66 1.00 -16.36
C GLN A 147 8.46 0.43 -15.61
N ILE A 148 8.62 -0.70 -14.91
CA ILE A 148 7.54 -1.37 -14.17
C ILE A 148 8.04 -1.67 -12.76
N ILE A 149 7.48 -0.97 -11.76
CA ILE A 149 7.82 -1.19 -10.35
C ILE A 149 6.61 -1.66 -9.56
N SER A 150 6.88 -2.33 -8.45
CA SER A 150 5.87 -2.73 -7.46
C SER A 150 5.96 -1.86 -6.22
N ASN A 151 4.81 -1.38 -5.73
CA ASN A 151 4.66 -0.71 -4.44
C ASN A 151 4.63 -1.69 -3.26
N ALA A 152 5.00 -2.97 -3.46
CA ALA A 152 4.87 -4.07 -2.51
C ALA A 152 3.42 -4.26 -2.02
N SER A 153 3.23 -4.76 -0.80
CA SER A 153 1.92 -4.82 -0.14
C SER A 153 1.80 -3.78 0.98
N CYS A 154 0.58 -3.49 1.43
CA CYS A 154 0.35 -2.62 2.58
C CYS A 154 1.06 -3.16 3.84
N THR A 155 1.00 -4.47 4.07
CA THR A 155 1.67 -5.14 5.18
C THR A 155 3.21 -5.04 5.07
N THR A 156 3.78 -5.22 3.87
CA THR A 156 5.23 -5.05 3.67
C THR A 156 5.66 -3.60 3.91
N ASN A 157 4.83 -2.63 3.50
CA ASN A 157 5.08 -1.21 3.77
C ASN A 157 5.07 -0.88 5.28
N CYS A 158 4.27 -1.58 6.08
CA CYS A 158 4.30 -1.45 7.54
C CYS A 158 5.50 -2.18 8.17
N LEU A 159 5.75 -3.42 7.75
CA LEU A 159 6.75 -4.29 8.37
C LEU A 159 8.19 -3.85 8.08
N ALA A 160 8.48 -3.42 6.84
CA ALA A 160 9.85 -3.14 6.42
C ALA A 160 10.52 -1.99 7.21
N PRO A 161 9.88 -0.84 7.49
CA PRO A 161 10.47 0.19 8.34
C PRO A 161 10.80 -0.30 9.75
N VAL A 162 9.92 -1.11 10.35
CA VAL A 162 10.12 -1.69 11.69
C VAL A 162 11.30 -2.66 11.67
N ALA A 163 11.32 -3.58 10.68
CA ALA A 163 12.39 -4.56 10.53
C ALA A 163 13.74 -3.90 10.25
N GLN A 164 13.76 -2.82 9.45
CA GLN A 164 14.98 -2.04 9.17
C GLN A 164 15.59 -1.44 10.44
N VAL A 165 14.77 -0.78 11.26
CA VAL A 165 15.22 -0.16 12.53
C VAL A 165 15.77 -1.23 13.46
N LEU A 166 15.05 -2.33 13.67
CA LEU A 166 15.47 -3.43 14.55
C LEU A 166 16.74 -4.12 14.04
N HIS A 167 16.80 -4.40 12.73
CA HIS A 167 17.95 -5.11 12.16
C HIS A 167 19.23 -4.27 12.22
N ARG A 168 19.13 -3.00 11.94
CA ARG A 168 20.25 -2.07 11.96
C ARG A 168 20.85 -1.92 13.36
N GLU A 169 20.02 -1.91 14.40
CA GLU A 169 20.48 -1.68 15.77
C GLU A 169 20.82 -2.97 16.52
N PHE A 170 20.00 -4.00 16.36
CA PHE A 170 20.11 -5.22 17.18
C PHE A 170 20.50 -6.47 16.39
N GLY A 171 20.41 -6.43 15.05
CA GLY A 171 20.57 -7.60 14.18
C GLY A 171 19.43 -8.61 14.35
N ILE A 172 18.57 -8.76 13.35
CA ILE A 172 17.54 -9.82 13.34
C ILE A 172 18.19 -11.11 12.84
N GLU A 173 18.12 -12.18 13.66
CA GLU A 173 18.52 -13.53 13.26
C GLU A 173 17.38 -14.23 12.50
N GLN A 174 16.18 -14.23 13.08
CA GLN A 174 14.95 -14.79 12.51
C GLN A 174 13.72 -14.18 13.17
N GLY A 175 12.56 -14.31 12.53
CA GLY A 175 11.32 -13.80 13.10
C GLY A 175 10.06 -14.37 12.47
N LEU A 176 8.99 -14.32 13.27
CA LEU A 176 7.64 -14.67 12.87
C LEU A 176 6.75 -13.43 12.91
N MET A 177 6.00 -13.21 11.84
CA MET A 177 5.05 -12.11 11.72
C MET A 177 3.63 -12.64 11.57
N THR A 178 2.71 -12.11 12.37
CA THR A 178 1.28 -12.24 12.13
C THR A 178 0.70 -10.86 11.85
N THR A 179 0.04 -10.67 10.73
CA THR A 179 -0.78 -9.47 10.55
C THR A 179 -2.22 -9.76 10.91
N ILE A 180 -2.73 -9.05 11.92
CA ILE A 180 -4.16 -8.97 12.25
C ILE A 180 -4.73 -7.92 11.29
N HIS A 181 -5.38 -8.40 10.21
CA HIS A 181 -5.65 -7.58 9.04
C HIS A 181 -7.15 -7.34 8.86
N ALA A 182 -7.52 -6.10 8.60
CA ALA A 182 -8.86 -5.77 8.15
C ALA A 182 -9.26 -6.63 6.92
N TYR A 183 -10.54 -6.99 6.81
CA TYR A 183 -11.00 -7.66 5.61
C TYR A 183 -10.91 -6.74 4.39
N THR A 184 -10.81 -7.31 3.21
CA THR A 184 -10.76 -6.58 1.93
C THR A 184 -11.74 -7.23 0.96
N ASN A 185 -11.87 -6.70 -0.25
CA ASN A 185 -12.70 -7.29 -1.30
C ASN A 185 -12.24 -8.70 -1.75
N ASP A 186 -11.12 -9.19 -1.24
CA ASP A 186 -10.67 -10.58 -1.39
C ASP A 186 -11.44 -11.56 -0.49
N GLN A 187 -12.11 -11.08 0.54
CA GLN A 187 -13.03 -11.81 1.39
C GLN A 187 -14.48 -11.59 0.95
N VAL A 188 -15.37 -12.48 1.37
CA VAL A 188 -16.79 -12.45 1.03
C VAL A 188 -17.65 -12.03 2.22
N LEU A 189 -18.81 -11.40 1.97
CA LEU A 189 -19.72 -10.96 3.04
C LEU A 189 -20.40 -12.14 3.73
N THR A 190 -20.87 -13.14 2.95
CA THR A 190 -21.52 -14.37 3.40
C THR A 190 -20.89 -15.56 2.71
N ASP A 191 -21.08 -16.75 3.26
CA ASP A 191 -20.49 -17.98 2.72
C ASP A 191 -20.87 -18.19 1.24
N VAL A 192 -19.85 -18.37 0.40
CA VAL A 192 -20.00 -18.59 -1.05
C VAL A 192 -18.86 -19.45 -1.58
N CYS A 193 -19.05 -20.13 -2.70
CA CYS A 193 -17.99 -20.92 -3.34
C CYS A 193 -16.76 -20.03 -3.66
N HIS A 194 -15.61 -20.49 -3.18
CA HIS A 194 -14.31 -19.86 -3.41
C HIS A 194 -13.22 -20.94 -3.53
N ALA A 195 -12.15 -20.67 -4.28
CA ALA A 195 -11.05 -21.62 -4.45
C ALA A 195 -10.30 -21.91 -3.13
N ASP A 196 -10.23 -20.94 -2.24
CA ASP A 196 -9.69 -21.10 -0.88
C ASP A 196 -10.85 -21.28 0.11
N PRO A 197 -10.98 -22.44 0.79
CA PRO A 197 -12.06 -22.68 1.74
C PRO A 197 -12.13 -21.70 2.91
N TYR A 198 -10.99 -21.16 3.35
CA TYR A 198 -10.98 -20.12 4.39
C TYR A 198 -11.63 -18.82 3.90
N ARG A 199 -11.36 -18.42 2.66
CA ARG A 199 -11.92 -17.20 2.05
C ARG A 199 -13.35 -17.35 1.58
N ALA A 200 -13.88 -18.58 1.56
CA ALA A 200 -15.28 -18.87 1.27
C ALA A 200 -16.24 -18.46 2.40
N ARG A 201 -15.71 -18.10 3.57
CA ARG A 201 -16.50 -17.84 4.78
C ARG A 201 -16.70 -16.34 5.00
N SER A 202 -17.78 -16.01 5.71
CA SER A 202 -18.19 -14.63 6.02
C SER A 202 -17.10 -13.86 6.76
N ALA A 203 -16.60 -12.81 6.14
CA ALA A 203 -15.57 -11.92 6.72
C ALA A 203 -16.10 -11.06 7.86
N THR A 204 -17.40 -10.78 7.89
CA THR A 204 -18.04 -9.92 8.90
C THR A 204 -18.32 -10.65 10.20
N GLN A 205 -18.18 -11.98 10.21
CA GLN A 205 -18.51 -12.84 11.35
C GLN A 205 -17.34 -13.70 11.82
N SER A 206 -16.23 -13.73 11.08
CA SER A 206 -15.18 -14.72 11.27
C SER A 206 -13.79 -14.11 11.34
N MET A 207 -12.93 -14.69 12.18
CA MET A 207 -11.47 -14.55 12.05
C MET A 207 -10.97 -15.59 11.05
N ILE A 208 -10.32 -15.15 9.98
CA ILE A 208 -9.95 -16.00 8.84
C ILE A 208 -8.44 -16.07 8.71
N PRO A 209 -7.78 -17.21 9.09
CA PRO A 209 -6.38 -17.43 8.80
C PRO A 209 -6.14 -17.43 7.29
N SER A 210 -5.11 -16.72 6.83
CA SER A 210 -4.82 -16.55 5.41
C SER A 210 -3.31 -16.56 5.17
N LYS A 211 -2.89 -17.10 4.05
CA LYS A 211 -1.51 -16.99 3.59
C LYS A 211 -1.19 -15.55 3.21
N THR A 212 0.05 -15.14 3.46
CA THR A 212 0.59 -13.86 3.00
C THR A 212 2.07 -14.04 2.67
N GLY A 213 2.53 -13.42 1.60
CA GLY A 213 3.95 -13.33 1.27
C GLY A 213 4.58 -12.01 1.75
N ALA A 214 3.92 -11.29 2.66
CA ALA A 214 4.37 -9.95 3.06
C ALA A 214 5.66 -9.98 3.89
N ALA A 215 5.87 -11.01 4.70
CA ALA A 215 7.10 -11.18 5.49
C ALA A 215 8.28 -11.56 4.60
N GLU A 216 8.07 -12.50 3.69
CA GLU A 216 9.08 -12.93 2.71
C GLU A 216 9.46 -11.80 1.75
N ALA A 217 8.50 -10.95 1.39
CA ALA A 217 8.71 -9.78 0.54
C ALA A 217 9.62 -8.72 1.19
N VAL A 218 9.79 -8.72 2.51
CA VAL A 218 10.78 -7.86 3.17
C VAL A 218 12.19 -8.15 2.66
N GLY A 219 12.53 -9.40 2.35
CA GLY A 219 13.81 -9.77 1.77
C GLY A 219 14.06 -9.21 0.35
N LEU A 220 13.01 -8.73 -0.36
CA LEU A 220 13.17 -8.06 -1.65
C LEU A 220 13.56 -6.57 -1.48
N VAL A 221 13.24 -5.98 -0.34
CA VAL A 221 13.49 -4.55 -0.05
C VAL A 221 14.63 -4.34 0.94
N LEU A 222 14.91 -5.35 1.77
CA LEU A 222 16.02 -5.45 2.72
C LEU A 222 16.72 -6.82 2.50
N PRO A 223 17.65 -6.91 1.54
CA PRO A 223 18.27 -8.20 1.16
C PRO A 223 18.95 -8.93 2.32
N GLU A 224 19.44 -8.20 3.31
CA GLU A 224 20.03 -8.76 4.55
C GLU A 224 19.05 -9.55 5.42
N LEU A 225 17.74 -9.36 5.21
CA LEU A 225 16.66 -10.08 5.88
C LEU A 225 16.06 -11.20 5.02
N ALA A 226 16.63 -11.48 3.84
CA ALA A 226 16.13 -12.54 2.98
C ALA A 226 16.15 -13.90 3.70
N GLY A 227 15.00 -14.58 3.74
CA GLY A 227 14.82 -15.88 4.40
C GLY A 227 14.77 -15.84 5.94
N LYS A 228 14.92 -14.67 6.58
CA LYS A 228 14.89 -14.55 8.05
C LYS A 228 13.49 -14.33 8.62
N LEU A 229 12.57 -13.81 7.82
CA LEU A 229 11.20 -13.55 8.25
C LEU A 229 10.21 -14.40 7.46
N THR A 230 9.25 -14.98 8.18
CA THR A 230 8.08 -15.63 7.60
C THR A 230 6.83 -15.25 8.37
N GLY A 231 5.64 -15.49 7.81
CA GLY A 231 4.44 -15.05 8.50
C GLY A 231 3.14 -15.51 7.88
N MET A 232 2.07 -15.07 8.53
CA MET A 232 0.70 -15.31 8.12
C MET A 232 -0.18 -14.09 8.38
N ALA A 233 -1.37 -14.09 7.82
CA ALA A 233 -2.41 -13.12 8.11
C ALA A 233 -3.57 -13.79 8.86
N VAL A 234 -4.22 -13.03 9.75
CA VAL A 234 -5.54 -13.34 10.28
C VAL A 234 -6.45 -12.19 9.88
N ARG A 235 -7.41 -12.45 8.98
CA ARG A 235 -8.44 -11.45 8.65
C ARG A 235 -9.45 -11.40 9.78
N VAL A 236 -9.80 -10.17 10.17
CA VAL A 236 -10.73 -9.92 11.28
C VAL A 236 -11.91 -9.07 10.81
N PRO A 237 -13.07 -9.11 11.52
CA PRO A 237 -14.27 -8.32 11.19
C PRO A 237 -14.08 -6.81 11.46
N VAL A 238 -13.05 -6.22 10.86
CA VAL A 238 -12.71 -4.78 10.93
C VAL A 238 -12.59 -4.29 9.51
N ILE A 239 -13.19 -3.12 9.21
CA ILE A 239 -13.31 -2.63 7.84
C ILE A 239 -12.00 -2.01 7.31
N ASN A 240 -11.21 -1.40 8.18
CA ASN A 240 -9.93 -0.77 7.85
C ASN A 240 -9.04 -0.68 9.09
N VAL A 241 -7.76 -0.42 8.89
CA VAL A 241 -6.65 -0.44 9.83
C VAL A 241 -6.30 -1.85 10.29
N SER A 242 -5.06 -2.18 10.10
CA SER A 242 -4.46 -3.49 10.38
C SER A 242 -3.28 -3.34 11.33
N LEU A 243 -2.87 -4.46 11.91
CA LEU A 243 -1.79 -4.51 12.91
C LEU A 243 -0.78 -5.58 12.52
N VAL A 244 0.49 -5.22 12.47
CA VAL A 244 1.62 -6.17 12.43
C VAL A 244 1.98 -6.55 13.86
N ASP A 245 2.01 -7.84 14.14
CA ASP A 245 2.57 -8.48 15.33
C ASP A 245 3.86 -9.19 14.89
N LEU A 246 5.01 -8.64 15.27
CA LEU A 246 6.32 -9.16 14.90
C LEU A 246 7.05 -9.66 16.14
N THR A 247 7.42 -10.96 16.14
CA THR A 247 8.31 -11.55 17.13
C THR A 247 9.62 -11.95 16.46
N VAL A 248 10.76 -11.48 17.01
CA VAL A 248 12.09 -11.73 16.45
C VAL A 248 13.07 -12.23 17.50
N ASN A 249 14.05 -13.01 17.07
CA ASN A 249 15.28 -13.27 17.79
C ASN A 249 16.36 -12.30 17.29
N LEU A 250 16.98 -11.59 18.23
CA LEU A 250 18.02 -10.60 17.98
C LEU A 250 19.41 -11.16 18.21
N GLN A 251 20.44 -10.53 17.64
CA GLN A 251 21.84 -10.93 17.87
C GLN A 251 22.36 -10.55 19.27
N ARG A 252 21.74 -9.52 19.89
CA ARG A 252 22.04 -9.12 21.28
C ARG A 252 20.77 -8.96 22.11
N GLU A 253 20.93 -9.02 23.42
CA GLU A 253 19.87 -8.71 24.35
C GLU A 253 19.47 -7.24 24.30
N THR A 254 18.22 -6.95 24.66
CA THR A 254 17.67 -5.61 24.72
C THR A 254 16.59 -5.50 25.79
N THR A 255 16.17 -4.29 26.09
CA THR A 255 15.04 -4.00 27.00
C THR A 255 13.89 -3.32 26.25
N THR A 256 12.70 -3.34 26.84
CA THR A 256 11.53 -2.62 26.34
C THR A 256 11.82 -1.11 26.20
N GLU A 257 12.49 -0.52 27.18
CA GLU A 257 12.83 0.88 27.22
C GLU A 257 13.80 1.27 26.10
N GLU A 258 14.82 0.45 25.88
CA GLU A 258 15.81 0.66 24.81
C GLU A 258 15.13 0.63 23.42
N VAL A 259 14.28 -0.35 23.18
CA VAL A 259 13.53 -0.47 21.92
C VAL A 259 12.58 0.70 21.72
N ASN A 260 11.81 1.08 22.76
CA ASN A 260 10.87 2.18 22.66
C ASN A 260 11.59 3.52 22.41
N GLN A 261 12.73 3.76 23.04
CA GLN A 261 13.54 4.96 22.82
C GLN A 261 14.11 5.00 21.39
N LEU A 262 14.57 3.85 20.87
CA LEU A 262 15.04 3.72 19.50
C LEU A 262 13.96 4.10 18.49
N PHE A 263 12.74 3.58 18.66
CA PHE A 263 11.63 3.88 17.75
C PHE A 263 11.13 5.32 17.90
N LEU A 264 11.12 5.87 19.10
CA LEU A 264 10.81 7.28 19.31
C LEU A 264 11.76 8.19 18.52
N GLU A 265 13.06 7.89 18.56
CA GLU A 265 14.05 8.68 17.83
C GLU A 265 13.95 8.45 16.31
N ALA A 266 13.82 7.20 15.88
CA ALA A 266 13.66 6.87 14.46
C ALA A 266 12.44 7.54 13.84
N SER A 267 11.32 7.63 14.58
CA SER A 267 10.08 8.25 14.09
C SER A 267 10.22 9.76 13.83
N ARG A 268 11.07 10.46 14.58
CA ARG A 268 11.30 11.92 14.42
C ARG A 268 11.94 12.28 13.07
N HIS A 269 12.68 11.35 12.49
CA HIS A 269 13.43 11.54 11.25
C HIS A 269 12.81 10.79 10.06
N SER A 270 11.67 10.12 10.27
CA SER A 270 11.02 9.31 9.24
C SER A 270 9.77 9.99 8.70
N ARG A 271 9.58 9.88 7.37
CA ARG A 271 8.33 10.27 6.69
C ARG A 271 7.27 9.17 6.68
N VAL A 272 7.64 7.94 7.08
CA VAL A 272 6.80 6.75 6.93
C VAL A 272 6.59 5.98 8.23
N LEU A 273 7.40 6.27 9.26
CA LEU A 273 7.35 5.61 10.56
C LEU A 273 6.88 6.60 11.63
N GLY A 274 5.82 6.25 12.35
CA GLY A 274 5.31 6.96 13.51
C GLY A 274 5.54 6.21 14.81
N TYR A 275 5.19 6.84 15.92
CA TYR A 275 5.31 6.30 17.29
C TYR A 275 4.04 6.59 18.07
N ASN A 276 3.48 5.58 18.71
CA ASN A 276 2.32 5.68 19.59
C ASN A 276 2.65 5.23 21.00
N ALA A 277 2.35 6.08 22.00
CA ALA A 277 2.42 5.77 23.42
C ALA A 277 1.06 5.95 24.12
N LEU A 278 -0.01 6.24 23.38
CA LEU A 278 -1.36 6.39 23.92
C LEU A 278 -2.11 5.05 23.84
N PRO A 279 -3.11 4.82 24.71
CA PRO A 279 -3.94 3.61 24.68
C PRO A 279 -4.97 3.68 23.55
N LEU A 280 -4.50 3.62 22.30
CA LEU A 280 -5.30 3.72 21.07
C LEU A 280 -5.60 2.34 20.51
N VAL A 281 -6.66 2.29 19.68
CA VAL A 281 -7.12 1.10 18.95
C VAL A 281 -7.21 1.35 17.44
N SER A 282 -7.54 0.35 16.66
CA SER A 282 -7.48 0.42 15.20
C SER A 282 -8.19 1.63 14.58
N CYS A 283 -9.39 1.99 15.03
CA CYS A 283 -10.14 3.11 14.46
C CYS A 283 -9.46 4.48 14.64
N ASP A 284 -8.59 4.64 15.63
CA ASP A 284 -7.86 5.88 15.88
C ASP A 284 -6.75 6.14 14.85
N PHE A 285 -6.34 5.11 14.14
CA PHE A 285 -5.33 5.18 13.08
C PHE A 285 -5.93 5.26 11.67
N ASN A 286 -7.26 5.29 11.56
CA ASN A 286 -7.93 5.44 10.28
C ASN A 286 -7.53 6.77 9.61
N HIS A 287 -7.26 6.72 8.31
CA HIS A 287 -6.84 7.88 7.52
C HIS A 287 -5.47 8.47 7.93
N ASN A 288 -4.64 7.69 8.63
CA ASN A 288 -3.27 8.08 8.94
C ASN A 288 -2.36 7.79 7.72
N PRO A 289 -1.57 8.77 7.22
CA PRO A 289 -0.75 8.60 6.04
C PRO A 289 0.58 7.87 6.29
N LEU A 290 0.95 7.57 7.54
CA LEU A 290 2.18 6.87 7.87
C LEU A 290 2.06 5.38 7.53
N SER A 291 3.08 4.82 6.90
CA SER A 291 3.11 3.40 6.52
C SER A 291 3.13 2.47 7.71
N SER A 292 3.69 2.92 8.83
CA SER A 292 3.88 2.12 10.04
C SER A 292 3.84 3.02 11.26
N ILE A 293 3.08 2.65 12.29
CA ILE A 293 3.02 3.38 13.56
C ILE A 293 3.37 2.39 14.66
N PHE A 294 4.59 2.47 15.16
CA PHE A 294 5.08 1.61 16.23
C PHE A 294 4.29 1.84 17.52
N ASP A 295 3.85 0.75 18.16
CA ASP A 295 3.08 0.79 19.41
C ASP A 295 3.97 0.47 20.62
N ALA A 296 4.41 1.49 21.32
CA ALA A 296 5.32 1.38 22.45
C ALA A 296 4.72 0.69 23.68
N ASN A 297 3.39 0.71 23.84
CA ASN A 297 2.73 0.13 25.00
C ASN A 297 2.79 -1.41 25.00
N HIS A 298 2.99 -2.00 23.83
CA HIS A 298 2.94 -3.45 23.64
C HIS A 298 4.30 -4.08 23.33
N THR A 299 5.40 -3.33 23.42
CA THR A 299 6.76 -3.88 23.33
C THR A 299 7.02 -4.86 24.46
N ARG A 300 7.57 -6.05 24.13
CA ARG A 300 7.96 -7.07 25.12
C ARG A 300 9.35 -7.61 24.76
N ALA A 301 10.29 -7.42 25.65
CA ALA A 301 11.65 -7.96 25.54
C ALA A 301 11.88 -9.07 26.58
N ASN A 302 12.52 -10.16 26.16
CA ASN A 302 12.93 -11.26 27.04
C ASN A 302 14.28 -11.78 26.53
N GLY A 303 15.38 -11.24 27.06
CA GLY A 303 16.73 -11.47 26.56
C GLY A 303 16.86 -11.01 25.11
N ARG A 304 17.16 -11.95 24.20
CA ARG A 304 17.26 -11.69 22.75
C ARG A 304 15.92 -11.82 22.00
N MET A 305 14.88 -12.31 22.66
CA MET A 305 13.56 -12.40 22.05
C MET A 305 12.80 -11.10 22.25
N LEU A 306 12.35 -10.50 21.14
CA LEU A 306 11.62 -9.25 21.12
C LEU A 306 10.29 -9.42 20.39
N LYS A 307 9.20 -8.89 20.97
CA LYS A 307 7.90 -8.74 20.35
C LYS A 307 7.53 -7.26 20.24
N VAL A 308 7.12 -6.82 19.06
CA VAL A 308 6.66 -5.46 18.79
C VAL A 308 5.38 -5.47 17.98
N LEU A 309 4.57 -4.42 18.14
CA LEU A 309 3.37 -4.17 17.36
C LEU A 309 3.53 -2.88 16.54
N ALA A 310 2.93 -2.87 15.34
CA ALA A 310 2.86 -1.67 14.51
C ALA A 310 1.51 -1.58 13.78
N TRP A 311 0.84 -0.43 13.91
CA TRP A 311 -0.43 -0.12 13.26
C TRP A 311 -0.20 0.45 11.85
N TYR A 312 -1.16 0.22 10.95
CA TYR A 312 -1.15 0.83 9.62
C TYR A 312 -2.55 0.90 9.01
N ASP A 313 -2.87 2.04 8.41
CA ASP A 313 -4.02 2.13 7.53
C ASP A 313 -3.69 1.44 6.21
N ASN A 314 -4.24 0.25 6.00
CA ASN A 314 -3.92 -0.61 4.86
C ASN A 314 -4.42 -0.06 3.51
N GLU A 315 -5.26 0.98 3.51
CA GLU A 315 -5.75 1.67 2.31
C GLU A 315 -5.09 3.04 2.14
N TRP A 316 -5.22 3.92 3.13
CA TRP A 316 -4.79 5.32 3.02
C TRP A 316 -3.28 5.48 2.96
N ALA A 317 -2.57 4.91 3.92
CA ALA A 317 -1.11 4.99 3.95
C ALA A 317 -0.51 4.40 2.67
N PHE A 318 -0.99 3.22 2.26
CA PHE A 318 -0.54 2.55 1.05
C PHE A 318 -0.78 3.39 -0.23
N SER A 319 -1.92 4.07 -0.31
CA SER A 319 -2.27 4.95 -1.44
C SER A 319 -1.35 6.17 -1.51
N ASN A 320 -0.97 6.75 -0.38
CA ASN A 320 0.04 7.81 -0.33
C ASN A 320 1.41 7.32 -0.85
N ARG A 321 1.81 6.09 -0.52
CA ARG A 321 3.09 5.51 -1.02
C ARG A 321 3.11 5.33 -2.53
N MET A 322 1.97 5.10 -3.18
CA MET A 322 1.90 5.10 -4.65
C MET A 322 2.35 6.43 -5.24
N LEU A 323 1.92 7.54 -4.64
CA LEU A 323 2.27 8.90 -5.07
C LEU A 323 3.74 9.21 -4.77
N ASP A 324 4.23 8.88 -3.57
CA ASP A 324 5.62 9.07 -3.19
C ASP A 324 6.58 8.28 -4.08
N ASN A 325 6.28 7.00 -4.36
CA ASN A 325 7.08 6.16 -5.24
C ASN A 325 7.05 6.65 -6.69
N CYS A 326 5.95 7.27 -7.13
CA CYS A 326 5.88 7.93 -8.43
C CYS A 326 6.88 9.08 -8.51
N LEU A 327 6.86 9.99 -7.55
CA LEU A 327 7.81 11.12 -7.51
C LEU A 327 9.26 10.63 -7.41
N ALA A 328 9.54 9.62 -6.57
CA ALA A 328 10.87 9.04 -6.45
C ALA A 328 11.35 8.41 -7.77
N LEU A 329 10.48 7.68 -8.47
CA LEU A 329 10.80 7.03 -9.75
C LEU A 329 11.17 8.03 -10.87
N PHE A 330 10.48 9.17 -10.90
CA PHE A 330 10.76 10.23 -11.89
C PHE A 330 11.91 11.15 -11.49
N SER A 331 12.31 11.16 -10.21
CA SER A 331 13.47 11.86 -9.69
C SER A 331 14.76 11.01 -9.75
N ALA A 332 14.65 9.71 -10.04
CA ALA A 332 15.78 8.78 -10.09
C ALA A 332 16.69 9.09 -11.29
N LYS A 333 18.01 8.86 -11.10
CA LYS A 333 19.07 9.06 -12.10
C LYS A 333 19.33 7.82 -12.95
#